data_e17e9b74b7867a78c0af0d650eee4b0d
#
_entry.id   e17e9b74b7867a78c0af0d650eee4b0d
#
_cell.length_a   1.000
_cell.length_b   1.000
_cell.length_c   1.000
_cell.angle_alpha   90.00
_cell.angle_beta   90.00
_cell.angle_gamma   90.00
#
_symmetry.space_group_name_H-M   'P 1'
#
loop_
_entity.id
_entity.type
_entity.pdbx_description
1 polymer ?
#
loop_
_entity_poly.entity_id
_entity_poly.type
_entity_poly.pdbx_seq_one_letter_code
_entity_poly.pdbx_strand_id
1 'polypeptide(L)'
;VVKKYIKRSYRVSRYVIYKETLVDYKEKFWSFAGSFVGIGLIAFIQSQYLTSLENVFLIGSFGASSVLIYGAIQSPLAQPRNLIGGHVISALVGVTVYKLIPDIIWLTAPLAVSLSIIGMQFTKTLHPPGGATALIAVMGSEKIRSLGYLYVLSPVLSGVTILLAVALIVNNMTPQRRYPTNGRFSRTIKWAAGPVRERIRRLKG
;
A
#
# COMPACT_ATOMS: atom_id res chain seq x y z
N VAL A 1 -35.06 -24.48 18.20
CA VAL A 1 -34.65 -23.10 17.93
C VAL A 1 -33.13 -23.01 17.89
N VAL A 2 -32.38 -23.44 18.91
CA VAL A 2 -30.91 -23.35 19.03
C VAL A 2 -30.16 -24.04 17.86
N LYS A 3 -30.53 -25.28 17.48
CA LYS A 3 -29.92 -25.98 16.33
C LYS A 3 -30.07 -25.21 15.00
N LYS A 4 -31.18 -24.48 14.81
CA LYS A 4 -31.44 -23.68 13.60
C LYS A 4 -30.53 -22.43 13.56
N TYR A 5 -30.28 -21.80 14.70
CA TYR A 5 -29.36 -20.68 14.81
C TYR A 5 -27.91 -21.09 14.58
N ILE A 6 -27.46 -22.17 15.18
CA ILE A 6 -26.10 -22.71 14.99
C ILE A 6 -25.87 -23.07 13.51
N LYS A 7 -26.82 -23.74 12.87
CA LYS A 7 -26.72 -24.12 11.45
C LYS A 7 -26.73 -22.92 10.52
N ARG A 8 -27.47 -21.86 10.87
CA ARG A 8 -27.48 -20.58 10.12
C ARG A 8 -26.16 -19.82 10.30
N SER A 9 -25.65 -19.70 11.52
CA SER A 9 -24.38 -19.06 11.83
C SER A 9 -23.22 -19.75 11.14
N TYR A 10 -23.14 -21.09 11.19
CA TYR A 10 -22.12 -21.88 10.49
C TYR A 10 -22.18 -21.69 8.96
N ARG A 11 -23.39 -21.63 8.39
CA ARG A 11 -23.58 -21.44 6.93
C ARG A 11 -23.15 -20.03 6.50
N VAL A 12 -23.51 -19.00 7.29
CA VAL A 12 -23.11 -17.61 7.05
C VAL A 12 -21.60 -17.45 7.19
N SER A 13 -21.03 -17.98 8.27
CA SER A 13 -19.58 -17.95 8.50
C SER A 13 -18.80 -18.65 7.37
N ARG A 14 -19.24 -19.83 6.95
CA ARG A 14 -18.64 -20.55 5.82
C ARG A 14 -18.79 -19.79 4.50
N TYR A 15 -19.94 -19.13 4.27
CA TYR A 15 -20.16 -18.34 3.06
C TYR A 15 -19.27 -17.11 3.01
N VAL A 16 -19.16 -16.38 4.11
CA VAL A 16 -18.28 -15.19 4.22
C VAL A 16 -16.82 -15.60 4.01
N ILE A 17 -16.32 -16.58 4.77
CA ILE A 17 -14.94 -17.05 4.67
C ILE A 17 -14.63 -17.59 3.25
N TYR A 18 -15.53 -18.39 2.68
CA TYR A 18 -15.29 -19.03 1.38
C TYR A 18 -15.39 -18.03 0.21
N LYS A 19 -16.32 -17.09 0.27
CA LYS A 19 -16.53 -16.13 -0.82
C LYS A 19 -15.46 -15.03 -0.85
N GLU A 20 -14.96 -14.61 0.30
CA GLU A 20 -13.89 -13.62 0.39
C GLU A 20 -12.50 -14.20 0.05
N THR A 21 -12.31 -15.52 0.20
CA THR A 21 -11.02 -16.18 -0.03
C THR A 21 -10.89 -16.89 -1.39
N LEU A 22 -12.00 -17.04 -2.14
CA LEU A 22 -11.98 -17.65 -3.49
C LEU A 22 -11.47 -16.65 -4.54
N VAL A 23 -10.17 -16.45 -4.53
CA VAL A 23 -9.48 -15.68 -5.58
C VAL A 23 -9.06 -16.65 -6.68
N ASP A 24 -9.44 -16.36 -7.93
CA ASP A 24 -9.06 -17.14 -9.12
C ASP A 24 -7.53 -17.22 -9.27
N TYR A 25 -7.02 -18.30 -9.88
CA TYR A 25 -5.58 -18.49 -10.13
C TYR A 25 -4.95 -17.33 -10.93
N LYS A 26 -5.69 -16.75 -11.85
CA LYS A 26 -5.27 -15.56 -12.60
C LYS A 26 -5.06 -14.36 -11.69
N GLU A 27 -5.96 -14.14 -10.74
CA GLU A 27 -5.84 -13.09 -9.73
C GLU A 27 -4.61 -13.32 -8.83
N LYS A 28 -4.38 -14.55 -8.39
CA LYS A 28 -3.21 -14.92 -7.60
C LYS A 28 -1.91 -14.65 -8.35
N PHE A 29 -1.85 -15.03 -9.63
CA PHE A 29 -0.69 -14.75 -10.48
C PHE A 29 -0.41 -13.25 -10.62
N TRP A 30 -1.43 -12.42 -10.90
CA TRP A 30 -1.24 -10.98 -11.03
C TRP A 30 -0.92 -10.29 -9.71
N SER A 31 -1.45 -10.77 -8.59
CA SER A 31 -1.06 -10.30 -7.26
C SER A 31 0.41 -10.62 -6.97
N PHE A 32 0.85 -11.82 -7.29
CA PHE A 32 2.26 -12.22 -7.17
C PHE A 32 3.15 -11.37 -8.08
N ALA A 33 2.86 -11.29 -9.37
CA ALA A 33 3.67 -10.54 -10.33
C ALA A 33 3.80 -9.06 -9.94
N GLY A 34 2.69 -8.43 -9.56
CA GLY A 34 2.68 -7.03 -9.14
C GLY A 34 3.50 -6.79 -7.87
N SER A 35 3.30 -7.59 -6.85
CA SER A 35 4.06 -7.46 -5.60
C SER A 35 5.54 -7.78 -5.79
N PHE A 36 5.88 -8.82 -6.55
CA PHE A 36 7.26 -9.19 -6.83
C PHE A 36 8.01 -8.06 -7.56
N VAL A 37 7.42 -7.52 -8.63
CA VAL A 37 8.03 -6.42 -9.39
C VAL A 37 8.07 -5.14 -8.55
N GLY A 38 6.98 -4.76 -7.88
CA GLY A 38 6.90 -3.52 -7.11
C GLY A 38 7.87 -3.50 -5.92
N ILE A 39 7.87 -4.55 -5.10
CA ILE A 39 8.81 -4.66 -3.97
C ILE A 39 10.24 -4.89 -4.47
N GLY A 40 10.43 -5.69 -5.53
CA GLY A 40 11.75 -5.95 -6.11
C GLY A 40 12.43 -4.67 -6.60
N LEU A 41 11.71 -3.79 -7.29
CA LEU A 41 12.25 -2.49 -7.72
C LEU A 41 12.62 -1.60 -6.52
N ILE A 42 11.77 -1.52 -5.50
CA ILE A 42 12.07 -0.74 -4.29
C ILE A 42 13.29 -1.34 -3.59
N ALA A 43 13.32 -2.64 -3.36
CA ALA A 43 14.43 -3.32 -2.71
C ALA A 43 15.74 -3.10 -3.47
N PHE A 44 15.73 -3.24 -4.80
CA PHE A 44 16.89 -3.00 -5.64
C PHE A 44 17.38 -1.55 -5.53
N ILE A 45 16.49 -0.56 -5.68
CA ILE A 45 16.88 0.86 -5.61
C ILE A 45 17.38 1.20 -4.21
N GLN A 46 16.67 0.80 -3.17
CA GLN A 46 17.05 1.14 -1.79
C GLN A 46 18.34 0.44 -1.35
N SER A 47 18.62 -0.78 -1.85
CA SER A 47 19.87 -1.49 -1.55
C SER A 47 21.13 -0.74 -2.01
N GLN A 48 21.00 0.18 -2.95
CA GLN A 48 22.12 1.01 -3.40
C GLN A 48 22.49 2.12 -2.39
N TYR A 49 21.56 2.48 -1.49
CA TYR A 49 21.71 3.64 -0.59
C TYR A 49 21.55 3.30 0.88
N LEU A 50 20.91 2.18 1.20
CA LEU A 50 20.60 1.76 2.57
C LEU A 50 21.26 0.44 2.93
N THR A 51 21.59 0.27 4.19
CA THR A 51 22.06 -1.02 4.72
C THR A 51 20.92 -2.05 4.72
N SER A 52 21.27 -3.34 4.82
CA SER A 52 20.28 -4.42 4.85
C SER A 52 19.26 -4.25 5.99
N LEU A 53 19.70 -3.78 7.17
CA LEU A 53 18.83 -3.54 8.33
C LEU A 53 17.84 -2.39 8.07
N GLU A 54 18.30 -1.31 7.46
CA GLU A 54 17.46 -0.15 7.12
C GLU A 54 16.42 -0.51 6.05
N ASN A 55 16.80 -1.32 5.07
CA ASN A 55 15.90 -1.83 4.03
C ASN A 55 14.75 -2.67 4.61
N VAL A 56 15.01 -3.50 5.63
CA VAL A 56 13.97 -4.35 6.24
C VAL A 56 12.80 -3.51 6.78
N PHE A 57 13.08 -2.42 7.47
CA PHE A 57 12.03 -1.56 8.03
C PHE A 57 11.20 -0.87 6.94
N LEU A 58 11.84 -0.31 5.91
CA LEU A 58 11.14 0.37 4.82
C LEU A 58 10.35 -0.59 3.95
N ILE A 59 10.93 -1.75 3.62
CA ILE A 59 10.26 -2.80 2.86
C ILE A 59 9.07 -3.36 3.65
N GLY A 60 9.15 -3.43 4.97
CA GLY A 60 8.03 -3.90 5.81
C GLY A 60 6.76 -3.07 5.64
N SER A 61 6.86 -1.74 5.66
CA SER A 61 5.74 -0.84 5.39
C SER A 61 5.20 -1.01 3.96
N PHE A 62 6.08 -1.07 2.97
CA PHE A 62 5.70 -1.25 1.58
C PHE A 62 5.21 -2.67 1.27
N GLY A 63 5.73 -3.68 1.99
CA GLY A 63 5.22 -5.04 1.94
C GLY A 63 3.74 -5.11 2.32
N ALA A 64 3.36 -4.48 3.44
CA ALA A 64 1.97 -4.38 3.86
C ALA A 64 1.11 -3.61 2.84
N SER A 65 1.64 -2.52 2.25
CA SER A 65 0.97 -1.79 1.16
C SER A 65 0.75 -2.66 -0.07
N SER A 66 1.73 -3.51 -0.42
CA SER A 66 1.64 -4.41 -1.56
C SER A 66 0.52 -5.43 -1.42
N VAL A 67 0.26 -5.94 -0.22
CA VAL A 67 -0.89 -6.81 0.05
C VAL A 67 -2.20 -6.11 -0.32
N LEU A 68 -2.34 -4.84 0.03
CA LEU A 68 -3.54 -4.07 -0.30
C LEU A 68 -3.64 -3.76 -1.80
N ILE A 69 -2.59 -3.19 -2.39
CA ILE A 69 -2.68 -2.66 -3.76
C ILE A 69 -2.60 -3.73 -4.85
N TYR A 70 -2.07 -4.92 -4.54
CA TYR A 70 -2.01 -6.04 -5.49
C TYR A 70 -2.95 -7.18 -5.12
N GLY A 71 -3.20 -7.42 -3.82
CA GLY A 71 -4.04 -8.51 -3.33
C GLY A 71 -5.49 -8.10 -3.06
N ALA A 72 -5.74 -6.85 -2.67
CA ALA A 72 -7.07 -6.33 -2.31
C ALA A 72 -7.41 -5.05 -3.07
N ILE A 73 -7.25 -5.07 -4.41
CA ILE A 73 -7.34 -3.89 -5.30
C ILE A 73 -8.68 -3.14 -5.23
N GLN A 74 -9.76 -3.84 -4.83
CA GLN A 74 -11.09 -3.25 -4.66
C GLN A 74 -11.26 -2.50 -3.34
N SER A 75 -10.33 -2.68 -2.40
CA SER A 75 -10.39 -2.01 -1.10
C SER A 75 -10.29 -0.49 -1.27
N PRO A 76 -11.15 0.29 -0.61
CA PRO A 76 -10.98 1.74 -0.53
C PRO A 76 -9.62 2.15 0.02
N LEU A 77 -9.07 1.35 0.95
CA LEU A 77 -7.77 1.59 1.58
C LEU A 77 -6.59 1.37 0.64
N ALA A 78 -6.78 0.66 -0.47
CA ALA A 78 -5.78 0.38 -1.49
C ALA A 78 -5.67 1.48 -2.56
N GLN A 79 -6.58 2.45 -2.59
CA GLN A 79 -6.65 3.42 -3.68
C GLN A 79 -5.47 4.42 -3.65
N PRO A 80 -5.07 5.00 -4.79
CA PRO A 80 -3.90 5.89 -4.90
C PRO A 80 -3.89 7.03 -3.89
N ARG A 81 -5.05 7.65 -3.63
CA ARG A 81 -5.18 8.71 -2.63
C ARG A 81 -4.80 8.22 -1.24
N ASN A 82 -5.27 7.03 -0.86
CA ASN A 82 -5.00 6.44 0.44
C ASN A 82 -3.55 5.97 0.54
N LEU A 83 -3.03 5.34 -0.51
CA LEU A 83 -1.66 4.88 -0.59
C LEU A 83 -0.67 6.05 -0.39
N ILE A 84 -0.75 7.09 -1.24
CA ILE A 84 0.16 8.24 -1.17
C ILE A 84 -0.09 9.04 0.11
N GLY A 85 -1.34 9.46 0.34
CA GLY A 85 -1.68 10.33 1.46
C GLY A 85 -1.43 9.66 2.80
N GLY A 86 -1.74 8.37 2.93
CA GLY A 86 -1.50 7.61 4.15
C GLY A 86 -0.03 7.57 4.53
N HIS A 87 0.84 7.23 3.60
CA HIS A 87 2.29 7.20 3.85
C HIS A 87 2.86 8.61 4.13
N VAL A 88 2.48 9.61 3.33
CA VAL A 88 2.98 10.98 3.48
C VAL A 88 2.56 11.59 4.83
N ILE A 89 1.27 11.50 5.17
CA ILE A 89 0.77 12.01 6.47
C ILE A 89 1.44 11.29 7.63
N SER A 90 1.57 9.97 7.55
CA SER A 90 2.21 9.18 8.61
C SER A 90 3.70 9.47 8.76
N ALA A 91 4.41 9.67 7.64
CA ALA A 91 5.82 10.07 7.68
C ALA A 91 5.98 11.47 8.31
N LEU A 92 5.16 12.45 7.92
CA LEU A 92 5.16 13.80 8.51
C LEU A 92 4.91 13.74 10.02
N VAL A 93 3.88 13.02 10.44
CA VAL A 93 3.54 12.86 11.88
C VAL A 93 4.68 12.18 12.62
N GLY A 94 5.20 11.05 12.11
CA GLY A 94 6.28 10.31 12.76
C GLY A 94 7.54 11.15 12.96
N VAL A 95 7.97 11.88 11.91
CA VAL A 95 9.11 12.80 12.00
C VAL A 95 8.85 13.93 13.00
N THR A 96 7.64 14.48 13.01
CA THR A 96 7.26 15.55 13.94
C THR A 96 7.30 15.05 15.38
N VAL A 97 6.75 13.87 15.67
CA VAL A 97 6.81 13.25 17.00
C VAL A 97 8.25 13.02 17.42
N TYR A 98 9.08 12.43 16.55
CA TYR A 98 10.50 12.22 16.84
C TYR A 98 11.25 13.52 17.18
N LYS A 99 10.94 14.63 16.49
CA LYS A 99 11.62 15.91 16.70
C LYS A 99 11.15 16.67 17.95
N LEU A 100 9.90 16.51 18.36
CA LEU A 100 9.30 17.31 19.44
C LEU A 100 9.20 16.58 20.78
N ILE A 101 9.20 15.26 20.78
CA ILE A 101 9.02 14.44 21.98
C ILE A 101 10.37 13.80 22.35
N PRO A 102 10.73 13.72 23.63
CA PRO A 102 11.91 12.98 24.08
C PRO A 102 11.94 11.56 23.55
N ASP A 103 13.13 11.02 23.22
CA ASP A 103 13.30 9.67 22.64
C ASP A 103 13.00 8.57 23.68
N ILE A 104 11.75 8.47 24.04
CA ILE A 104 11.18 7.48 24.96
C ILE A 104 10.25 6.59 24.14
N ILE A 105 10.68 5.40 23.76
CA ILE A 105 10.03 4.53 22.78
C ILE A 105 8.57 4.19 23.14
N TRP A 106 8.29 3.91 24.42
CA TRP A 106 6.91 3.59 24.88
C TRP A 106 5.96 4.80 24.84
N LEU A 107 6.47 6.01 24.62
CA LEU A 107 5.71 7.24 24.42
C LEU A 107 5.66 7.64 22.93
N THR A 108 6.81 7.68 22.26
CA THR A 108 6.92 8.16 20.87
C THR A 108 6.26 7.23 19.88
N ALA A 109 6.39 5.90 20.05
CA ALA A 109 5.81 4.95 19.12
C ALA A 109 4.28 4.97 19.11
N PRO A 110 3.58 4.87 20.26
CA PRO A 110 2.11 4.96 20.26
C PRO A 110 1.60 6.33 19.83
N LEU A 111 2.28 7.44 20.19
CA LEU A 111 1.89 8.77 19.72
C LEU A 111 2.01 8.88 18.20
N ALA A 112 3.10 8.43 17.61
CA ALA A 112 3.31 8.49 16.16
C ALA A 112 2.21 7.73 15.41
N VAL A 113 1.87 6.52 15.86
CA VAL A 113 0.79 5.73 15.23
C VAL A 113 -0.58 6.37 15.43
N SER A 114 -0.91 6.74 16.67
CA SER A 114 -2.24 7.28 16.99
C SER A 114 -2.51 8.60 16.28
N LEU A 115 -1.54 9.52 16.29
CA LEU A 115 -1.66 10.80 15.58
C LEU A 115 -1.68 10.61 14.06
N SER A 116 -0.96 9.60 13.52
CA SER A 116 -1.04 9.26 12.11
C SER A 116 -2.43 8.76 11.71
N ILE A 117 -3.07 7.93 12.53
CA ILE A 117 -4.45 7.47 12.30
C ILE A 117 -5.38 8.67 12.24
N ILE A 118 -5.30 9.57 13.22
CA ILE A 118 -6.13 10.79 13.26
C ILE A 118 -5.85 11.67 12.03
N GLY A 119 -4.59 11.91 11.69
CA GLY A 119 -4.21 12.69 10.52
C GLY A 119 -4.73 12.09 9.21
N MET A 120 -4.62 10.78 9.05
CA MET A 120 -5.18 10.05 7.91
C MET A 120 -6.71 10.11 7.85
N GLN A 121 -7.40 10.09 9.01
CA GLN A 121 -8.85 10.22 9.06
C GLN A 121 -9.31 11.63 8.64
N PHE A 122 -8.67 12.69 9.16
CA PHE A 122 -8.97 14.07 8.78
C PHE A 122 -8.74 14.33 7.28
N THR A 123 -7.67 13.79 6.72
CA THR A 123 -7.36 13.94 5.30
C THR A 123 -8.12 12.96 4.39
N LYS A 124 -8.86 12.02 4.98
CA LYS A 124 -9.56 10.92 4.27
C LYS A 124 -8.59 10.08 3.43
N THR A 125 -7.41 9.79 3.97
CA THR A 125 -6.35 9.02 3.32
C THR A 125 -5.96 7.78 4.11
N LEU A 126 -6.91 7.20 4.85
CA LEU A 126 -6.65 6.07 5.72
C LEU A 126 -6.02 4.90 4.94
N HIS A 127 -4.80 4.54 5.35
CA HIS A 127 -3.99 3.48 4.76
C HIS A 127 -3.22 2.78 5.89
N PRO A 128 -3.64 1.58 6.32
CA PRO A 128 -3.07 0.93 7.50
C PRO A 128 -1.54 0.81 7.50
N PRO A 129 -0.87 0.50 6.36
CA PRO A 129 0.60 0.48 6.32
C PRO A 129 1.28 1.83 6.66
N GLY A 130 0.55 2.94 6.57
CA GLY A 130 1.04 4.24 7.03
C GLY A 130 1.45 4.24 8.51
N GLY A 131 0.74 3.49 9.37
CA GLY A 131 1.14 3.33 10.77
C GLY A 131 2.57 2.80 10.93
N ALA A 132 2.95 1.81 10.12
CA ALA A 132 4.33 1.31 10.11
C ALA A 132 5.32 2.37 9.60
N THR A 133 4.93 3.22 8.64
CA THR A 133 5.76 4.33 8.18
C THR A 133 6.04 5.35 9.29
N ALA A 134 5.05 5.65 10.13
CA ALA A 134 5.26 6.51 11.30
C ALA A 134 6.17 5.86 12.34
N LEU A 135 6.04 4.55 12.60
CA LEU A 135 6.93 3.82 13.50
C LEU A 135 8.37 3.86 13.00
N ILE A 136 8.61 3.67 11.71
CA ILE A 136 9.95 3.72 11.12
C ILE A 136 10.59 5.11 11.33
N ALA A 137 9.82 6.19 11.27
CA ALA A 137 10.34 7.54 11.51
C ALA A 137 10.85 7.74 12.96
N VAL A 138 10.24 7.06 13.94
CA VAL A 138 10.62 7.18 15.36
C VAL A 138 11.58 6.09 15.83
N MET A 139 11.51 4.88 15.24
CA MET A 139 12.27 3.70 15.66
C MET A 139 13.40 3.31 14.69
N GLY A 140 13.47 3.95 13.54
CA GLY A 140 14.47 3.66 12.52
C GLY A 140 15.90 3.95 12.99
N SER A 141 16.88 3.51 12.20
CA SER A 141 18.29 3.79 12.47
C SER A 141 18.57 5.30 12.55
N GLU A 142 19.69 5.66 13.12
CA GLU A 142 20.14 7.06 13.19
C GLU A 142 20.19 7.71 11.80
N LYS A 143 20.59 6.95 10.78
CA LYS A 143 20.60 7.41 9.38
C LYS A 143 19.20 7.76 8.87
N ILE A 144 18.20 6.95 9.20
CA ILE A 144 16.79 7.24 8.83
C ILE A 144 16.30 8.47 9.60
N ARG A 145 16.56 8.53 10.90
CA ARG A 145 16.12 9.64 11.76
C ARG A 145 16.79 10.96 11.40
N SER A 146 18.07 10.93 11.01
CA SER A 146 18.82 12.12 10.58
C SER A 146 18.28 12.75 9.28
N LEU A 147 17.54 12.02 8.45
CA LEU A 147 16.86 12.60 7.28
C LEU A 147 15.84 13.67 7.68
N GLY A 148 15.29 13.60 8.89
CA GLY A 148 14.21 14.51 9.29
C GLY A 148 13.08 14.48 8.27
N TYR A 149 12.60 15.64 7.82
CA TYR A 149 11.50 15.72 6.86
C TYR A 149 11.87 15.26 5.43
N LEU A 150 13.15 15.11 5.09
CA LEU A 150 13.55 14.48 3.83
C LEU A 150 13.10 13.02 3.76
N TYR A 151 12.93 12.32 4.91
CA TYR A 151 12.34 10.99 4.99
C TYR A 151 10.99 10.90 4.26
N VAL A 152 10.17 11.96 4.32
CA VAL A 152 8.87 12.02 3.63
C VAL A 152 9.03 11.96 2.12
N LEU A 153 10.02 12.64 1.57
CA LEU A 153 10.28 12.68 0.12
C LEU A 153 11.00 11.43 -0.35
N SER A 154 12.08 11.10 0.33
CA SER A 154 12.87 9.91 0.08
C SER A 154 13.30 9.31 1.42
N PRO A 155 13.00 8.05 1.69
CA PRO A 155 12.50 7.00 0.78
C PRO A 155 10.97 6.84 0.68
N VAL A 156 10.15 7.58 1.47
CA VAL A 156 8.71 7.27 1.57
C VAL A 156 7.97 7.60 0.27
N LEU A 157 7.91 8.85 -0.16
CA LEU A 157 7.16 9.25 -1.35
C LEU A 157 7.73 8.60 -2.63
N SER A 158 9.04 8.48 -2.74
CA SER A 158 9.67 7.80 -3.88
C SER A 158 9.28 6.33 -3.97
N GLY A 159 9.32 5.60 -2.85
CA GLY A 159 8.92 4.18 -2.79
C GLY A 159 7.43 3.98 -3.09
N VAL A 160 6.57 4.80 -2.52
CA VAL A 160 5.12 4.77 -2.79
C VAL A 160 4.83 5.07 -4.26
N THR A 161 5.57 5.98 -4.88
CA THR A 161 5.41 6.30 -6.30
C THR A 161 5.77 5.12 -7.18
N ILE A 162 6.84 4.39 -6.86
CA ILE A 162 7.22 3.15 -7.56
C ILE A 162 6.12 2.10 -7.42
N LEU A 163 5.63 1.85 -6.18
CA LEU A 163 4.54 0.90 -5.95
C LEU A 163 3.29 1.27 -6.76
N LEU A 164 2.92 2.54 -6.78
CA LEU A 164 1.77 3.03 -7.51
C LEU A 164 1.95 2.86 -9.01
N ALA A 165 3.12 3.20 -9.56
CA ALA A 165 3.40 3.05 -10.98
C ALA A 165 3.27 1.58 -11.43
N VAL A 166 3.87 0.66 -10.69
CA VAL A 166 3.73 -0.78 -10.94
C VAL A 166 2.26 -1.23 -10.81
N ALA A 167 1.54 -0.74 -9.79
CA ALA A 167 0.14 -1.09 -9.58
C ALA A 167 -0.76 -0.60 -10.73
N LEU A 168 -0.52 0.60 -11.24
CA LEU A 168 -1.25 1.14 -12.40
C LEU A 168 -1.03 0.32 -13.67
N ILE A 169 0.16 -0.27 -13.83
CA ILE A 169 0.46 -1.15 -14.97
C ILE A 169 -0.16 -2.53 -14.74
N VAL A 170 0.29 -3.24 -13.72
CA VAL A 170 -0.04 -4.66 -13.49
C VAL A 170 -1.53 -4.88 -13.24
N ASN A 171 -2.18 -4.02 -12.44
CA ASN A 171 -3.60 -4.16 -12.14
C ASN A 171 -4.53 -3.77 -13.30
N ASN A 172 -4.01 -3.29 -14.41
CA ASN A 172 -4.79 -2.96 -15.60
C ASN A 172 -4.41 -3.80 -16.83
N MET A 173 -3.54 -4.80 -16.68
CA MET A 173 -3.14 -5.68 -17.79
C MET A 173 -4.26 -6.64 -18.21
N THR A 174 -5.20 -6.95 -17.31
CA THR A 174 -6.34 -7.83 -17.59
C THR A 174 -7.67 -7.09 -17.55
N PRO A 175 -8.69 -7.52 -18.32
CA PRO A 175 -10.01 -6.87 -18.32
C PRO A 175 -10.74 -6.97 -16.98
N GLN A 176 -10.44 -8.00 -16.18
CA GLN A 176 -11.07 -8.29 -14.90
C GLN A 176 -10.56 -7.38 -13.79
N ARG A 177 -9.32 -6.91 -13.90
CA ARG A 177 -8.70 -6.03 -12.91
C ARG A 177 -8.83 -4.57 -13.34
N ARG A 178 -9.18 -3.71 -12.41
CA ARG A 178 -9.28 -2.26 -12.61
C ARG A 178 -8.71 -1.54 -11.41
N TYR A 179 -7.69 -0.76 -11.64
CA TYR A 179 -7.08 0.06 -10.60
C TYR A 179 -6.66 1.42 -11.19
N PRO A 180 -6.99 2.54 -10.55
CA PRO A 180 -7.87 2.64 -9.37
C PRO A 180 -9.33 2.36 -9.70
N THR A 181 -10.11 2.03 -8.66
CA THR A 181 -11.56 1.72 -8.81
C THR A 181 -12.40 2.95 -9.11
N ASN A 182 -11.91 4.16 -8.79
CA ASN A 182 -12.61 5.41 -9.05
C ASN A 182 -12.65 5.74 -10.55
N GLY A 183 -13.86 5.77 -11.12
CA GLY A 183 -14.13 5.88 -12.56
C GLY A 183 -13.64 7.16 -13.25
N ARG A 184 -13.31 8.23 -12.52
CA ARG A 184 -12.74 9.46 -13.12
C ARG A 184 -11.29 9.24 -13.59
N PHE A 185 -10.46 8.61 -12.78
CA PHE A 185 -9.06 8.33 -13.10
C PHE A 185 -8.91 7.19 -14.12
N SER A 186 -9.78 6.18 -14.06
CA SER A 186 -9.77 5.06 -14.99
C SER A 186 -10.13 5.48 -16.43
N ARG A 187 -10.90 6.55 -16.62
CA ARG A 187 -11.19 7.13 -17.94
C ARG A 187 -9.95 7.74 -18.59
N THR A 188 -9.14 8.45 -17.82
CA THR A 188 -7.89 9.07 -18.31
C THR A 188 -6.86 8.02 -18.72
N ILE A 189 -6.70 6.95 -17.95
CA ILE A 189 -5.80 5.83 -18.30
C ILE A 189 -6.31 5.07 -19.51
N LYS A 190 -7.63 4.86 -19.65
CA LYS A 190 -8.20 4.23 -20.86
C LYS A 190 -7.96 5.06 -22.12
N TRP A 191 -8.01 6.37 -22.01
CA TRP A 191 -7.70 7.26 -23.12
C TRP A 191 -6.21 7.20 -23.50
N ALA A 192 -5.32 7.17 -22.53
CA ALA A 192 -3.88 7.04 -22.75
C ALA A 192 -3.46 5.63 -23.27
N ALA A 193 -4.16 4.58 -22.85
CA ALA A 193 -3.89 3.19 -23.27
C ALA A 193 -4.62 2.78 -24.58
N GLY A 194 -5.59 3.57 -25.03
CA GLY A 194 -6.39 3.32 -26.22
C GLY A 194 -5.55 3.06 -27.49
N PRO A 195 -4.58 3.93 -27.82
CA PRO A 195 -3.75 3.76 -29.01
C PRO A 195 -2.88 2.49 -28.98
N VAL A 196 -2.36 2.12 -27.79
CA VAL A 196 -1.52 0.92 -27.62
C VAL A 196 -2.36 -0.35 -27.80
N ARG A 197 -3.58 -0.37 -27.28
CA ARG A 197 -4.49 -1.51 -27.36
C ARG A 197 -4.98 -1.76 -28.78
N GLU A 198 -5.20 -0.70 -29.54
CA GLU A 198 -5.61 -0.78 -30.94
C GLU A 198 -4.47 -1.27 -31.82
N ARG A 199 -3.23 -0.86 -31.53
CA ARG A 199 -2.03 -1.32 -32.20
C ARG A 199 -1.76 -2.82 -31.97
N ILE A 200 -1.92 -3.29 -30.74
CA ILE A 200 -1.80 -4.73 -30.40
C ILE A 200 -2.91 -5.55 -31.09
N ARG A 201 -4.10 -5.01 -31.22
CA ARG A 201 -5.21 -5.70 -31.92
C ARG A 201 -4.96 -5.84 -33.42
N ARG A 202 -4.34 -4.83 -34.06
CA ARG A 202 -3.95 -4.87 -35.50
C ARG A 202 -2.79 -5.83 -35.78
N LEU A 203 -1.96 -6.14 -34.76
CA LEU A 203 -0.84 -7.09 -34.93
C LEU A 203 -1.26 -8.55 -34.72
N LYS A 204 -2.49 -8.80 -34.25
CA LYS A 204 -3.03 -10.15 -33.98
C LYS A 204 -4.12 -10.57 -34.98
N GLY A 205 -4.49 -9.74 -35.94
CA GLY A 205 -5.35 -10.05 -37.07
C GLY A 205 -4.58 -9.99 -38.36
#